data_b89b1faf25f8a6535dc96685bf0160bf
#
_entry.id   b89b1faf25f8a6535dc96685bf0160bf
#
_cell.length_a   1.000
_cell.length_b   1.000
_cell.length_c   1.000
_cell.angle_alpha   90.00
_cell.angle_beta   90.00
_cell.angle_gamma   90.00
#
_symmetry.space_group_name_H-M   'P 1'
#
loop_
_entity.id
_entity.type
_entity.pdbx_description
1 polymer ?
#
loop_
_entity_poly.entity_id
_entity_poly.type
_entity_poly.pdbx_seq_one_letter_code
_entity_poly.pdbx_strand_id
1 'polypeptide(L)'
;MNVEHHTFSIAGRCARTGAFGVAVSTALPAVGSAVPWVGPDGAIATQATTNTSLGREGLRRLADGVPIAEALAALLRDDPFSNRRQIHGVDRAGAWAHTGPDCKPWCGHRVESGFTVAGNFLTGPDVLAAMATAFVADESAELGERLLRALEAGQAAGGDQRGRQSAALLVWSPEVRPHHNLRVDDHADPVVELRRIFTVMHGFLETLREDYGEGLGIYRRPKL
;
A
#
# COMPACT_ATOMS: atom_id res chain seq x y z
N MET A 1 -6.72 -1.91 22.43
CA MET A 1 -6.46 -0.47 22.33
C MET A 1 -6.57 -0.13 20.86
N ASN A 2 -7.57 0.68 20.45
CA ASN A 2 -7.74 1.07 19.05
C ASN A 2 -6.75 2.21 18.78
N VAL A 3 -5.75 1.96 17.93
CA VAL A 3 -4.82 2.99 17.48
C VAL A 3 -5.40 3.65 16.24
N GLU A 4 -5.56 4.98 16.26
CA GLU A 4 -6.05 5.75 15.11
C GLU A 4 -4.86 6.13 14.22
N HIS A 5 -4.73 5.49 13.05
CA HIS A 5 -3.77 5.88 12.03
C HIS A 5 -4.44 6.79 11.00
N HIS A 6 -4.28 8.08 11.17
CA HIS A 6 -4.66 9.08 10.18
C HIS A 6 -3.58 9.12 9.10
N THR A 7 -3.96 8.86 7.86
CA THR A 7 -3.02 8.23 6.92
C THR A 7 -3.47 8.49 5.50
N PHE A 8 -2.53 8.54 4.57
CA PHE A 8 -2.83 8.35 3.15
C PHE A 8 -2.05 7.17 2.61
N SER A 9 -2.70 6.41 1.76
CA SER A 9 -2.13 5.18 1.20
C SER A 9 -2.66 4.90 -0.20
N ILE A 10 -1.91 4.08 -0.92
CA ILE A 10 -2.26 3.53 -2.22
C ILE A 10 -2.07 2.02 -2.18
N ALA A 11 -3.05 1.27 -2.67
CA ALA A 11 -2.93 -0.14 -2.99
C ALA A 11 -3.06 -0.33 -4.50
N GLY A 12 -2.13 -1.06 -5.11
CA GLY A 12 -2.07 -1.19 -6.55
C GLY A 12 -1.60 -2.55 -7.02
N ARG A 13 -1.94 -2.88 -8.27
CA ARG A 13 -1.43 -4.05 -9.00
C ARG A 13 -0.72 -3.64 -10.27
N CYS A 14 0.21 -4.45 -10.71
CA CYS A 14 0.81 -4.37 -12.03
C CYS A 14 0.22 -5.49 -12.91
N ALA A 15 -0.59 -5.13 -13.91
CA ALA A 15 -1.18 -6.11 -14.82
C ALA A 15 -0.13 -6.87 -15.63
N ARG A 16 1.00 -6.23 -15.94
CA ARG A 16 2.11 -6.78 -16.72
C ARG A 16 2.88 -7.88 -15.98
N THR A 17 3.13 -7.68 -14.68
CA THR A 17 3.96 -8.59 -13.88
C THR A 17 3.17 -9.46 -12.91
N GLY A 18 1.91 -9.14 -12.64
CA GLY A 18 1.11 -9.78 -11.62
C GLY A 18 1.46 -9.38 -10.17
N ALA A 19 2.32 -8.37 -10.00
CA ALA A 19 2.72 -7.87 -8.69
C ALA A 19 1.59 -7.07 -8.02
N PHE A 20 1.57 -7.11 -6.68
CA PHE A 20 0.69 -6.33 -5.81
C PHE A 20 1.50 -5.52 -4.80
N GLY A 21 1.00 -4.36 -4.39
CA GLY A 21 1.70 -3.57 -3.39
C GLY A 21 0.87 -2.49 -2.73
N VAL A 22 1.39 -1.99 -1.61
CA VAL A 22 0.85 -0.87 -0.83
C VAL A 22 1.98 0.09 -0.48
N ALA A 23 1.75 1.39 -0.67
CA ALA A 23 2.56 2.44 -0.07
C ALA A 23 1.71 3.30 0.86
N VAL A 24 2.28 3.75 1.97
CA VAL A 24 1.56 4.44 3.04
C VAL A 24 2.44 5.44 3.78
N SER A 25 1.86 6.57 4.22
CA SER A 25 2.52 7.53 5.11
C SER A 25 1.53 8.12 6.14
N THR A 26 2.04 8.48 7.31
CA THR A 26 1.26 9.00 8.44
C THR A 26 2.12 9.88 9.35
N ALA A 27 1.45 10.66 10.20
CA ALA A 27 2.06 11.41 11.31
C ALA A 27 2.18 10.60 12.62
N LEU A 28 2.12 9.27 12.54
CA LEU A 28 2.32 8.35 13.68
C LEU A 28 3.49 7.42 13.40
N PRO A 29 4.14 6.85 14.44
CA PRO A 29 5.25 5.93 14.24
C PRO A 29 4.79 4.58 13.68
N ALA A 30 5.70 3.87 13.00
CA ALA A 30 5.63 2.46 12.65
C ALA A 30 4.39 2.04 11.81
N VAL A 31 3.90 2.90 10.91
CA VAL A 31 2.72 2.63 10.06
C VAL A 31 2.83 1.33 9.26
N GLY A 32 4.03 0.97 8.85
CA GLY A 32 4.30 -0.25 8.09
C GLY A 32 4.02 -1.55 8.84
N SER A 33 3.83 -1.50 10.17
CA SER A 33 3.47 -2.67 10.97
C SER A 33 1.96 -2.96 11.02
N ALA A 34 1.13 -2.01 10.61
CA ALA A 34 -0.30 -2.07 10.85
C ALA A 34 -1.16 -1.91 9.59
N VAL A 35 -0.76 -1.01 8.69
CA VAL A 35 -1.61 -0.59 7.56
C VAL A 35 -1.47 -1.47 6.32
N PRO A 36 -0.26 -1.77 5.78
CA PRO A 36 -0.11 -2.51 4.54
C PRO A 36 -0.19 -4.03 4.75
N TRP A 37 -0.95 -4.69 3.88
CA TRP A 37 -1.12 -6.15 3.81
C TRP A 37 -1.05 -6.56 2.35
N VAL A 38 -0.06 -7.38 1.98
CA VAL A 38 0.17 -7.77 0.60
C VAL A 38 0.49 -9.25 0.50
N GLY A 39 -0.06 -9.91 -0.50
CA GLY A 39 0.16 -11.33 -0.79
C GLY A 39 0.03 -11.65 -2.28
N PRO A 40 0.08 -12.93 -2.64
CA PRO A 40 0.02 -13.37 -4.04
C PRO A 40 -1.31 -13.08 -4.73
N ASP A 41 -2.38 -12.86 -3.96
CA ASP A 41 -3.73 -12.72 -4.50
C ASP A 41 -4.29 -11.31 -4.37
N GLY A 42 -3.53 -10.37 -3.74
CA GLY A 42 -3.94 -8.98 -3.64
C GLY A 42 -3.17 -8.13 -2.65
N ALA A 43 -3.59 -6.87 -2.55
CA ALA A 43 -3.04 -5.86 -1.65
C ALA A 43 -4.17 -5.11 -0.94
N ILE A 44 -4.04 -4.93 0.36
CA ILE A 44 -5.03 -4.30 1.23
C ILE A 44 -4.32 -3.27 2.14
N ALA A 45 -4.93 -2.11 2.32
CA ALA A 45 -4.56 -1.14 3.35
C ALA A 45 -5.73 -0.95 4.31
N THR A 46 -5.49 -1.10 5.62
CA THR A 46 -6.48 -0.88 6.69
C THR A 46 -5.99 0.23 7.61
N GLN A 47 -6.77 1.29 7.78
CA GLN A 47 -6.36 2.53 8.42
C GLN A 47 -7.52 3.25 9.11
N ALA A 48 -7.33 4.50 9.56
CA ALA A 48 -8.18 5.28 10.47
C ALA A 48 -8.18 4.64 11.86
N THR A 49 -9.31 4.26 12.42
CA THR A 49 -9.32 3.39 13.60
C THR A 49 -8.90 1.99 13.14
N THR A 50 -7.60 1.73 13.13
CA THR A 50 -7.01 0.56 12.46
C THR A 50 -7.37 -0.74 13.16
N ASN A 51 -7.77 -1.73 12.36
CA ASN A 51 -7.95 -3.12 12.77
C ASN A 51 -7.12 -4.03 11.86
N THR A 52 -5.98 -4.48 12.35
CA THR A 52 -5.04 -5.32 11.60
C THR A 52 -5.62 -6.69 11.22
N SER A 53 -6.65 -7.16 11.97
CA SER A 53 -7.33 -8.41 11.63
C SER A 53 -8.06 -8.32 10.29
N LEU A 54 -8.56 -7.14 9.88
CA LEU A 54 -9.21 -6.96 8.60
C LEU A 54 -8.26 -7.18 7.43
N GLY A 55 -7.02 -6.69 7.53
CA GLY A 55 -5.99 -6.91 6.50
C GLY A 55 -5.58 -8.38 6.40
N ARG A 56 -5.29 -9.01 7.55
CA ARG A 56 -4.90 -10.42 7.61
C ARG A 56 -6.00 -11.35 7.09
N GLU A 57 -7.22 -11.17 7.59
CA GLU A 57 -8.36 -12.00 7.21
C GLU A 57 -8.80 -11.72 5.77
N GLY A 58 -8.66 -10.47 5.31
CA GLY A 58 -8.87 -10.09 3.92
C GLY A 58 -7.96 -10.89 2.99
N LEU A 59 -6.64 -10.89 3.23
CA LEU A 59 -5.70 -11.69 2.43
C LEU A 59 -6.01 -13.18 2.45
N ARG A 60 -6.44 -13.72 3.61
CA ARG A 60 -6.85 -15.13 3.70
C ARG A 60 -8.04 -15.42 2.77
N ARG A 61 -9.07 -14.56 2.76
CA ARG A 61 -10.23 -14.72 1.88
C ARG A 61 -9.86 -14.60 0.40
N LEU A 62 -8.94 -13.69 0.05
CA LEU A 62 -8.41 -13.61 -1.32
C LEU A 62 -7.73 -14.92 -1.74
N ALA A 63 -6.93 -15.52 -0.84
CA ALA A 63 -6.29 -16.81 -1.08
C ALA A 63 -7.30 -17.96 -1.25
N ASP A 64 -8.47 -17.86 -0.61
CA ASP A 64 -9.61 -18.77 -0.80
C ASP A 64 -10.42 -18.48 -2.09
N GLY A 65 -9.99 -17.49 -2.90
CA GLY A 65 -10.63 -17.12 -4.17
C GLY A 65 -11.83 -16.17 -4.04
N VAL A 66 -12.09 -15.61 -2.85
CA VAL A 66 -13.18 -14.64 -2.64
C VAL A 66 -12.75 -13.28 -3.21
N PRO A 67 -13.54 -12.66 -4.12
CA PRO A 67 -13.21 -11.34 -4.67
C PRO A 67 -13.08 -10.25 -3.58
N ILE A 68 -12.17 -9.29 -3.80
CA ILE A 68 -11.84 -8.27 -2.79
C ILE A 68 -13.06 -7.48 -2.29
N ALA A 69 -13.99 -7.14 -3.17
CA ALA A 69 -15.19 -6.40 -2.80
C ALA A 69 -16.07 -7.21 -1.83
N GLU A 70 -16.25 -8.50 -2.10
CA GLU A 70 -17.03 -9.40 -1.25
C GLU A 70 -16.32 -9.67 0.07
N ALA A 71 -15.01 -9.96 0.00
CA ALA A 71 -14.18 -10.25 1.16
C ALA A 71 -14.19 -9.12 2.19
N LEU A 72 -13.90 -7.88 1.74
CA LEU A 72 -13.81 -6.73 2.63
C LEU A 72 -15.18 -6.23 3.09
N ALA A 73 -16.21 -6.24 2.23
CA ALA A 73 -17.57 -5.89 2.62
C ALA A 73 -18.13 -6.84 3.69
N ALA A 74 -17.86 -8.14 3.56
CA ALA A 74 -18.27 -9.13 4.57
C ALA A 74 -17.59 -8.90 5.92
N LEU A 75 -16.28 -8.64 5.92
CA LEU A 75 -15.53 -8.35 7.15
C LEU A 75 -16.02 -7.08 7.86
N LEU A 76 -16.39 -6.05 7.10
CA LEU A 76 -16.92 -4.82 7.68
C LEU A 76 -18.35 -4.97 8.24
N ARG A 77 -19.19 -5.83 7.67
CA ARG A 77 -20.52 -6.11 8.23
C ARG A 77 -20.44 -6.68 9.65
N ASP A 78 -19.39 -7.47 9.91
CA ASP A 78 -19.17 -8.13 11.20
C ASP A 78 -18.34 -7.26 12.18
N ASP A 79 -17.78 -6.14 11.72
CA ASP A 79 -17.00 -5.21 12.56
C ASP A 79 -17.93 -4.15 13.19
N PRO A 80 -18.10 -4.14 14.53
CA PRO A 80 -18.98 -3.17 15.22
C PRO A 80 -18.49 -1.72 15.13
N PHE A 81 -17.27 -1.51 14.63
CA PHE A 81 -16.67 -0.19 14.44
C PHE A 81 -16.47 0.18 12.97
N SER A 82 -17.19 -0.47 12.05
CA SER A 82 -17.04 -0.26 10.59
C SER A 82 -17.20 1.21 10.17
N ASN A 83 -18.03 1.98 10.89
CA ASN A 83 -18.21 3.42 10.69
C ASN A 83 -16.94 4.26 10.93
N ARG A 84 -15.94 3.71 11.63
CA ARG A 84 -14.64 4.36 11.90
C ARG A 84 -13.47 3.72 11.13
N ARG A 85 -13.75 2.73 10.28
CA ARG A 85 -12.73 2.07 9.47
C ARG A 85 -12.55 2.76 8.14
N GLN A 86 -11.32 2.78 7.68
CA GLN A 86 -11.02 3.03 6.29
C GLN A 86 -10.18 1.86 5.78
N ILE A 87 -10.69 1.15 4.78
CA ILE A 87 -10.03 -0.03 4.21
C ILE A 87 -10.22 -0.02 2.70
N HIS A 88 -9.17 -0.34 1.98
CA HIS A 88 -9.20 -0.41 0.53
C HIS A 88 -8.18 -1.41 0.01
N GLY A 89 -8.34 -1.82 -1.25
CA GLY A 89 -7.38 -2.74 -1.83
C GLY A 89 -7.74 -3.17 -3.25
N VAL A 90 -6.91 -4.05 -3.76
CA VAL A 90 -7.00 -4.63 -5.11
C VAL A 90 -6.73 -6.12 -5.08
N ASP A 91 -7.37 -6.84 -6.00
CA ASP A 91 -7.06 -8.22 -6.35
C ASP A 91 -6.85 -8.38 -7.86
N ARG A 92 -6.85 -9.61 -8.36
CA ARG A 92 -6.72 -9.87 -9.80
C ARG A 92 -7.95 -9.41 -10.60
N ALA A 93 -9.12 -9.43 -9.98
CA ALA A 93 -10.41 -9.17 -10.61
C ALA A 93 -10.83 -7.70 -10.52
N GLY A 94 -10.42 -6.98 -9.44
CA GLY A 94 -10.93 -5.64 -9.23
C GLY A 94 -10.23 -4.83 -8.14
N ALA A 95 -10.94 -3.80 -7.73
CA ALA A 95 -10.53 -2.87 -6.68
C ALA A 95 -11.77 -2.47 -5.85
N TRP A 96 -11.56 -2.20 -4.56
CA TRP A 96 -12.64 -1.81 -3.68
C TRP A 96 -12.15 -0.94 -2.53
N ALA A 97 -13.00 -0.05 -2.03
CA ALA A 97 -12.68 0.82 -0.92
C ALA A 97 -13.90 1.15 -0.05
N HIS A 98 -13.65 1.40 1.23
CA HIS A 98 -14.60 1.90 2.20
C HIS A 98 -13.96 3.00 3.04
N THR A 99 -14.70 4.10 3.23
CA THR A 99 -14.40 5.14 4.21
C THR A 99 -15.62 5.30 5.08
N GLY A 100 -15.51 4.91 6.34
CA GLY A 100 -16.61 5.02 7.30
C GLY A 100 -16.98 6.48 7.59
N PRO A 101 -18.25 6.78 7.86
CA PRO A 101 -18.74 8.16 8.05
C PRO A 101 -18.12 8.88 9.25
N ASP A 102 -17.58 8.15 10.23
CA ASP A 102 -16.94 8.72 11.42
C ASP A 102 -15.41 8.85 11.25
N CYS A 103 -14.86 8.60 10.06
CA CYS A 103 -13.45 8.90 9.77
C CYS A 103 -13.20 10.41 9.85
N LYS A 104 -12.02 10.79 10.36
CA LYS A 104 -11.68 12.20 10.56
C LYS A 104 -11.54 12.94 9.23
N PRO A 105 -12.20 14.09 9.05
CA PRO A 105 -12.12 14.88 7.84
C PRO A 105 -10.76 15.66 7.74
N TRP A 106 -10.27 16.02 6.55
CA TRP A 106 -10.84 15.54 5.31
C TRP A 106 -10.53 14.05 5.15
N CYS A 107 -11.50 13.25 4.71
CA CYS A 107 -11.32 11.82 4.45
C CYS A 107 -12.06 11.41 3.18
N GLY A 108 -11.56 10.39 2.50
CA GLY A 108 -12.16 9.86 1.29
C GLY A 108 -11.32 8.77 0.65
N HIS A 109 -11.82 8.27 -0.47
CA HIS A 109 -11.11 7.30 -1.30
C HIS A 109 -11.44 7.50 -2.78
N ARG A 110 -10.60 6.90 -3.64
CA ARG A 110 -10.88 6.72 -5.07
C ARG A 110 -10.61 5.26 -5.43
N VAL A 111 -11.48 4.71 -6.26
CA VAL A 111 -11.35 3.36 -6.81
C VAL A 111 -11.16 3.51 -8.31
N GLU A 112 -10.03 3.03 -8.80
CA GLU A 112 -9.63 3.14 -10.19
C GLU A 112 -9.30 1.74 -10.74
N SER A 113 -9.12 1.64 -12.05
CA SER A 113 -8.73 0.37 -12.66
C SER A 113 -7.34 -0.06 -12.19
N GLY A 114 -7.29 -1.13 -11.37
CA GLY A 114 -6.05 -1.72 -10.88
C GLY A 114 -5.39 -1.03 -9.70
N PHE A 115 -6.00 0.01 -9.12
CA PHE A 115 -5.51 0.61 -7.89
C PHE A 115 -6.60 1.35 -7.10
N THR A 116 -6.31 1.60 -5.83
CA THR A 116 -7.14 2.42 -4.95
C THR A 116 -6.25 3.38 -4.16
N VAL A 117 -6.73 4.60 -3.93
CA VAL A 117 -6.13 5.55 -2.98
C VAL A 117 -7.14 5.93 -1.92
N ALA A 118 -6.69 6.03 -0.68
CA ALA A 118 -7.54 6.45 0.43
C ALA A 118 -6.73 7.26 1.44
N GLY A 119 -7.45 8.12 2.17
CA GLY A 119 -6.84 8.86 3.26
C GLY A 119 -7.88 9.45 4.19
N ASN A 120 -7.43 9.77 5.38
CA ASN A 120 -8.23 10.41 6.42
C ASN A 120 -7.35 11.42 7.17
N PHE A 121 -7.98 12.48 7.66
CA PHE A 121 -7.33 13.62 8.30
C PHE A 121 -6.32 14.30 7.37
N LEU A 122 -6.67 14.38 6.08
CA LEU A 122 -5.84 14.99 5.04
C LEU A 122 -6.07 16.50 4.95
N THR A 123 -5.11 17.19 4.34
CA THR A 123 -5.25 18.62 4.01
C THR A 123 -6.37 18.88 3.01
N GLY A 124 -6.74 17.91 2.17
CA GLY A 124 -7.82 18.02 1.21
C GLY A 124 -7.86 16.87 0.20
N PRO A 125 -8.83 16.92 -0.74
CA PRO A 125 -9.00 15.91 -1.78
C PRO A 125 -7.84 15.86 -2.78
N ASP A 126 -7.09 16.95 -2.92
CA ASP A 126 -5.97 17.07 -3.85
C ASP A 126 -4.84 16.07 -3.56
N VAL A 127 -4.71 15.63 -2.29
CA VAL A 127 -3.78 14.58 -1.89
C VAL A 127 -4.06 13.31 -2.69
N LEU A 128 -5.31 12.83 -2.70
CA LEU A 128 -5.67 11.60 -3.41
C LEU A 128 -5.67 11.78 -4.93
N ALA A 129 -6.00 12.98 -5.42
CA ALA A 129 -5.92 13.29 -6.85
C ALA A 129 -4.48 13.25 -7.36
N ALA A 130 -3.54 13.86 -6.62
CA ALA A 130 -2.12 13.85 -6.95
C ALA A 130 -1.54 12.42 -6.93
N MET A 131 -1.89 11.61 -5.92
CA MET A 131 -1.49 10.21 -5.83
C MET A 131 -1.95 9.39 -7.04
N ALA A 132 -3.23 9.52 -7.41
CA ALA A 132 -3.80 8.79 -8.54
C ALA A 132 -3.13 9.18 -9.86
N THR A 133 -2.92 10.48 -10.10
CA THR A 133 -2.24 10.99 -11.30
C THR A 133 -0.80 10.47 -11.40
N ALA A 134 -0.04 10.54 -10.31
CA ALA A 134 1.35 10.09 -10.30
C ALA A 134 1.49 8.57 -10.52
N PHE A 135 0.54 7.77 -10.02
CA PHE A 135 0.58 6.32 -10.18
C PHE A 135 0.44 5.86 -11.63
N VAL A 136 -0.38 6.55 -12.42
CA VAL A 136 -0.63 6.19 -13.82
C VAL A 136 0.31 6.87 -14.81
N ALA A 137 1.14 7.82 -14.37
CA ALA A 137 1.99 8.64 -15.23
C ALA A 137 3.02 7.82 -16.05
N ASP A 138 3.45 6.67 -15.52
CA ASP A 138 4.40 5.77 -16.21
C ASP A 138 4.08 4.31 -15.85
N GLU A 139 3.25 3.68 -16.67
CA GLU A 139 2.85 2.28 -16.47
C GLU A 139 3.97 1.27 -16.81
N SER A 140 5.03 1.71 -17.48
CA SER A 140 6.19 0.87 -17.79
C SER A 140 7.12 0.69 -16.59
N ALA A 141 7.08 1.62 -15.63
CA ALA A 141 7.89 1.54 -14.42
C ALA A 141 7.47 0.35 -13.52
N GLU A 142 8.41 -0.07 -12.69
CA GLU A 142 8.18 -1.09 -11.66
C GLU A 142 7.07 -0.64 -10.68
N LEU A 143 6.28 -1.61 -10.19
CA LEU A 143 5.17 -1.30 -9.28
C LEU A 143 5.63 -0.54 -8.02
N GLY A 144 6.76 -0.92 -7.43
CA GLY A 144 7.33 -0.24 -6.25
C GLY A 144 7.63 1.23 -6.51
N GLU A 145 8.23 1.52 -7.68
CA GLU A 145 8.50 2.90 -8.11
C GLU A 145 7.22 3.70 -8.30
N ARG A 146 6.21 3.13 -8.97
CA ARG A 146 4.91 3.78 -9.19
C ARG A 146 4.19 4.10 -7.88
N LEU A 147 4.19 3.16 -6.93
CA LEU A 147 3.60 3.34 -5.60
C LEU A 147 4.32 4.42 -4.80
N LEU A 148 5.64 4.45 -4.88
CA LEU A 148 6.44 5.44 -4.17
C LEU A 148 6.27 6.85 -4.76
N ARG A 149 6.23 7.01 -6.09
CA ARG A 149 5.89 8.28 -6.76
C ARG A 149 4.51 8.78 -6.35
N ALA A 150 3.52 7.89 -6.25
CA ALA A 150 2.20 8.26 -5.76
C ALA A 150 2.25 8.78 -4.31
N LEU A 151 3.01 8.12 -3.43
CA LEU A 151 3.17 8.57 -2.04
C LEU A 151 3.86 9.94 -1.95
N GLU A 152 4.90 10.17 -2.75
CA GLU A 152 5.60 11.46 -2.87
C GLU A 152 4.67 12.57 -3.34
N ALA A 153 3.86 12.31 -4.38
CA ALA A 153 2.88 13.26 -4.89
C ALA A 153 1.81 13.61 -3.84
N GLY A 154 1.33 12.61 -3.09
CA GLY A 154 0.39 12.84 -1.98
C GLY A 154 1.00 13.67 -0.86
N GLN A 155 2.26 13.42 -0.50
CA GLN A 155 2.97 14.23 0.50
C GLN A 155 3.19 15.67 0.01
N ALA A 156 3.55 15.86 -1.25
CA ALA A 156 3.74 17.20 -1.85
C ALA A 156 2.43 18.00 -1.94
N ALA A 157 1.29 17.32 -2.12
CA ALA A 157 -0.04 17.92 -2.13
C ALA A 157 -0.60 18.24 -0.72
N GLY A 158 0.21 18.02 0.34
CA GLY A 158 -0.11 18.39 1.72
C GLY A 158 -0.19 17.22 2.70
N GLY A 159 -0.53 16.01 2.25
CA GLY A 159 -0.53 14.81 3.09
C GLY A 159 -1.45 14.87 4.31
N ASP A 160 -0.97 14.33 5.43
CA ASP A 160 -1.64 14.33 6.74
C ASP A 160 -1.55 15.72 7.39
N GLN A 161 -2.67 16.28 7.83
CA GLN A 161 -2.74 17.62 8.46
C GLN A 161 -1.88 17.77 9.72
N ARG A 162 -1.58 16.67 10.41
CA ARG A 162 -0.78 16.69 11.65
C ARG A 162 0.73 16.69 11.39
N GLY A 163 1.13 16.46 10.15
CA GLY A 163 2.51 16.31 9.77
C GLY A 163 2.85 14.92 9.25
N ARG A 164 4.07 14.44 9.54
CA ARG A 164 4.63 13.21 8.99
C ARG A 164 5.62 12.60 9.99
N GLN A 165 5.60 11.26 10.12
CA GLN A 165 6.49 10.55 11.05
C GLN A 165 6.94 9.19 10.52
N SER A 166 6.09 8.42 9.84
CA SER A 166 6.46 7.13 9.30
C SER A 166 5.91 6.89 7.90
N ALA A 167 6.57 6.01 7.14
CA ALA A 167 6.14 5.58 5.83
C ALA A 167 6.56 4.12 5.57
N ALA A 168 5.88 3.45 4.65
CA ALA A 168 6.22 2.10 4.25
C ALA A 168 5.85 1.81 2.79
N LEU A 169 6.61 0.89 2.19
CA LEU A 169 6.36 0.29 0.89
C LEU A 169 6.45 -1.23 1.02
N LEU A 170 5.34 -1.92 0.77
CA LEU A 170 5.26 -3.36 0.76
C LEU A 170 4.83 -3.83 -0.63
N VAL A 171 5.65 -4.66 -1.30
CA VAL A 171 5.37 -5.21 -2.63
C VAL A 171 5.63 -6.70 -2.62
N TRP A 172 4.67 -7.46 -3.12
CA TRP A 172 4.80 -8.86 -3.50
C TRP A 172 4.87 -8.97 -5.03
N SER A 173 5.73 -9.85 -5.52
CA SER A 173 5.87 -10.16 -6.95
C SER A 173 5.88 -11.67 -7.16
N PRO A 174 5.29 -12.22 -8.24
CA PRO A 174 5.45 -13.62 -8.61
C PRO A 174 6.89 -13.97 -9.03
N GLU A 175 7.64 -12.97 -9.46
CA GLU A 175 9.07 -13.08 -9.70
C GLU A 175 9.83 -13.16 -8.37
N VAL A 176 11.02 -13.76 -8.41
CA VAL A 176 11.88 -13.83 -7.21
C VAL A 176 12.19 -12.43 -6.68
N ARG A 177 12.24 -11.45 -7.58
CA ARG A 177 12.43 -10.02 -7.29
C ARG A 177 11.68 -9.18 -8.34
N PRO A 178 11.31 -7.91 -8.03
CA PRO A 178 11.53 -7.25 -6.75
C PRO A 178 10.40 -7.55 -5.74
N HIS A 179 10.81 -7.93 -4.54
CA HIS A 179 9.97 -7.83 -3.37
C HIS A 179 10.47 -6.66 -2.54
N HIS A 180 9.55 -5.81 -2.08
CA HIS A 180 9.89 -4.73 -1.18
C HIS A 180 9.15 -4.89 0.14
N ASN A 181 9.87 -4.76 1.23
CA ASN A 181 9.33 -4.58 2.58
C ASN A 181 10.20 -3.51 3.25
N LEU A 182 9.97 -2.26 2.82
CA LEU A 182 10.74 -1.11 3.24
C LEU A 182 9.92 -0.28 4.21
N ARG A 183 10.53 0.10 5.34
CA ARG A 183 9.86 0.83 6.40
C ARG A 183 10.75 1.94 6.92
N VAL A 184 10.12 3.07 7.16
CA VAL A 184 10.65 4.17 7.95
C VAL A 184 9.71 4.33 9.14
N ASP A 185 10.11 3.84 10.29
CA ASP A 185 9.24 3.75 11.46
C ASP A 185 9.16 5.04 12.27
N ASP A 186 10.21 5.89 12.18
CA ASP A 186 10.26 7.21 12.81
C ASP A 186 11.30 8.09 12.10
N HIS A 187 10.85 9.17 11.44
CA HIS A 187 11.72 10.13 10.76
C HIS A 187 10.98 11.46 10.51
N ALA A 188 11.71 12.57 10.54
CA ALA A 188 11.14 13.90 10.29
C ALA A 188 10.60 14.05 8.84
N ASP A 189 11.19 13.33 7.88
CA ASP A 189 10.73 13.27 6.49
C ASP A 189 10.69 11.81 5.98
N PRO A 190 9.67 11.04 6.37
CA PRO A 190 9.66 9.59 6.18
C PRO A 190 9.53 9.17 4.71
N VAL A 191 8.87 9.98 3.88
CA VAL A 191 8.69 9.66 2.45
C VAL A 191 9.99 9.86 1.68
N VAL A 192 10.74 10.93 1.99
CA VAL A 192 12.08 11.16 1.41
C VAL A 192 13.06 10.08 1.87
N GLU A 193 13.02 9.69 3.14
CA GLU A 193 13.88 8.61 3.65
C GLU A 193 13.50 7.26 3.02
N LEU A 194 12.20 6.98 2.84
CA LEU A 194 11.74 5.78 2.15
C LEU A 194 12.23 5.73 0.69
N ARG A 195 12.24 6.87 -0.01
CA ARG A 195 12.85 7.01 -1.35
C ARG A 195 14.34 6.69 -1.31
N ARG A 196 15.07 7.22 -0.34
CA ARG A 196 16.50 6.94 -0.19
C ARG A 196 16.76 5.44 0.00
N ILE A 197 16.00 4.79 0.90
CA ILE A 197 16.11 3.35 1.14
C ILE A 197 15.77 2.54 -0.13
N PHE A 198 14.71 2.91 -0.85
CA PHE A 198 14.32 2.28 -2.11
C PHE A 198 15.44 2.35 -3.15
N THR A 199 16.06 3.51 -3.31
CA THR A 199 17.19 3.71 -4.23
C THR A 199 18.40 2.84 -3.86
N VAL A 200 18.74 2.76 -2.58
CA VAL A 200 19.83 1.87 -2.09
C VAL A 200 19.53 0.41 -2.40
N MET A 201 18.29 -0.04 -2.15
CA MET A 201 17.88 -1.42 -2.45
C MET A 201 17.90 -1.72 -3.94
N HIS A 202 17.49 -0.76 -4.78
CA HIS A 202 17.53 -0.91 -6.25
C HIS A 202 18.96 -1.08 -6.74
N GLY A 203 19.89 -0.22 -6.34
CA GLY A 203 21.31 -0.33 -6.70
C GLY A 203 21.94 -1.64 -6.22
N PHE A 204 21.59 -2.10 -5.02
CA PHE A 204 22.03 -3.42 -4.53
C PHE A 204 21.52 -4.58 -5.40
N LEU A 205 20.26 -4.51 -5.85
CA LEU A 205 19.68 -5.53 -6.73
C LEU A 205 20.30 -5.54 -8.11
N GLU A 206 20.67 -4.38 -8.67
CA GLU A 206 21.39 -4.25 -9.93
C GLU A 206 22.78 -4.88 -9.83
N THR A 207 23.54 -4.55 -8.80
CA THR A 207 24.85 -5.18 -8.55
C THR A 207 24.76 -6.70 -8.45
N LEU A 208 23.74 -7.21 -7.77
CA LEU A 208 23.53 -8.64 -7.70
C LEU A 208 23.20 -9.26 -9.07
N ARG A 209 22.47 -8.58 -9.94
CA ARG A 209 22.19 -9.06 -11.31
C ARG A 209 23.45 -9.09 -12.16
N GLU A 210 24.30 -8.06 -12.05
CA GLU A 210 25.58 -8.00 -12.75
C GLU A 210 26.52 -9.14 -12.32
N ASP A 211 26.65 -9.38 -11.02
CA ASP A 211 27.56 -10.39 -10.47
C ASP A 211 27.11 -11.83 -10.73
N TYR A 212 25.81 -12.09 -10.78
CA TYR A 212 25.27 -13.44 -10.75
C TYR A 212 24.23 -13.74 -11.84
N GLY A 213 23.87 -12.77 -12.68
CA GLY A 213 22.90 -12.88 -13.77
C GLY A 213 21.44 -12.89 -13.28
N GLU A 214 20.51 -12.93 -14.22
CA GLU A 214 19.06 -12.89 -13.91
C GLU A 214 18.54 -14.10 -13.11
N GLY A 215 19.33 -15.17 -13.07
CA GLY A 215 19.01 -16.43 -12.37
C GLY A 215 19.36 -16.45 -10.91
N LEU A 216 19.64 -15.31 -10.26
CA LEU A 216 19.94 -15.22 -8.85
C LEU A 216 18.81 -15.66 -7.95
N GLY A 217 18.58 -16.91 -8.05
CA GLY A 217 17.94 -17.58 -6.97
C GLY A 217 18.96 -18.01 -5.93
N ILE A 218 19.19 -17.25 -4.89
CA ILE A 218 19.51 -17.84 -3.60
C ILE A 218 18.46 -18.91 -3.27
N TYR A 219 17.33 -18.88 -3.98
CA TYR A 219 16.27 -19.87 -4.00
C TYR A 219 15.95 -20.28 -5.46
N ARG A 220 16.80 -21.09 -6.09
CA ARG A 220 16.35 -21.87 -7.25
C ARG A 220 15.17 -22.71 -6.76
N ARG A 221 13.98 -22.50 -7.34
CA ARG A 221 12.92 -23.50 -7.21
C ARG A 221 13.52 -24.84 -7.67
N PRO A 222 13.41 -25.92 -6.86
CA PRO A 222 13.67 -27.25 -7.39
C PRO A 222 12.83 -27.41 -8.63
N LYS A 223 13.42 -27.86 -9.73
CA LYS A 223 12.62 -28.32 -10.87
C LYS A 223 11.78 -29.48 -10.35
N LEU A 224 10.47 -29.27 -10.25
CA LEU A 224 9.51 -30.33 -10.07
C LEU A 224 9.49 -31.20 -11.33
#